data_ff434f35866f87710f1e416d9fcb876e
#
_entry.id   ff434f35866f87710f1e416d9fcb876e
#
_cell.length_a   1.000
_cell.length_b   1.000
_cell.length_c   1.000
_cell.angle_alpha   90.00
_cell.angle_beta   90.00
_cell.angle_gamma   90.00
#
_symmetry.space_group_name_H-M   'P 1'
#
loop_
_entity.id
_entity.type
_entity.pdbx_description
1 polymer ?
#
loop_
_entity_poly.entity_id
_entity_poly.type
_entity_poly.pdbx_seq_one_letter_code
_entity_poly.pdbx_strand_id
1 'polypeptide(L)'
;NYISVKISGIYAQTHALNYEESFPELIRRMSELYQAAIDNPYVDEYGKKRAKFINLDMEEYKDAHLTLRLFKEVLSKPEFLNYSAGIVVQSYLPDAWDFQTELLEFAKERCSRGGAPIKMRVVKGCNLEMETVVASLRGWENPVRPDKTEVDANYLHIIERGLLPENSKYLHVGMASHNLYTISYAYLLTQKYGTPKETFCFEMLEGMADHVWRAQSKLGNHVILYTPVVKDEHFLNAVSYLVRRMDENTAPDNFLTHSFNLQPGTETWDFLKKQFEDAYAIKDKIPHTPHRTQNRLEPYKPVPPMDEMKNEPDTDFDRECNQEWQRQIFKKWKKTAADTPYIIPTQIGDKEVTNDKRHKYYDRCQDDEIEICEMSQASAEQVREIVRIADEDAGGWRKKDIEERHRI
;
A
#
# COMPACT_ATOMS: atom_id res chain seq x y z
N ASN A 1 1.25 -16.46 20.89
CA ASN A 1 -0.22 -16.28 20.84
C ASN A 1 -0.65 -15.10 19.99
N TYR A 2 0.32 -14.31 19.50
CA TYR A 2 0.14 -13.16 18.62
C TYR A 2 1.09 -13.33 17.42
N ILE A 3 0.58 -13.32 16.19
CA ILE A 3 1.34 -13.57 14.96
C ILE A 3 1.06 -12.43 13.99
N SER A 4 2.11 -11.87 13.39
CA SER A 4 2.00 -10.98 12.23
C SER A 4 2.20 -11.77 10.95
N VAL A 5 1.33 -11.54 9.98
CA VAL A 5 1.39 -12.15 8.65
C VAL A 5 1.31 -11.08 7.57
N LYS A 6 1.83 -11.39 6.39
CA LYS A 6 1.84 -10.49 5.22
C LYS A 6 1.08 -11.14 4.07
N ILE A 7 0.43 -10.33 3.23
CA ILE A 7 -0.30 -10.88 2.07
C ILE A 7 0.64 -11.61 1.12
N SER A 8 1.86 -11.13 0.93
CA SER A 8 2.90 -11.80 0.11
C SER A 8 3.29 -13.17 0.66
N GLY A 9 3.23 -13.37 1.99
CA GLY A 9 3.44 -14.66 2.63
C GLY A 9 2.23 -15.60 2.55
N ILE A 10 1.02 -15.04 2.38
CA ILE A 10 -0.21 -15.81 2.20
C ILE A 10 -0.35 -16.28 0.76
N TYR A 11 -0.13 -15.38 -0.20
CA TYR A 11 -0.20 -15.69 -1.63
C TYR A 11 0.71 -14.77 -2.44
N ALA A 12 1.83 -15.32 -2.91
CA ALA A 12 2.88 -14.55 -3.61
C ALA A 12 2.52 -14.14 -5.05
N GLN A 13 1.47 -14.70 -5.64
CA GLN A 13 1.05 -14.43 -7.03
C GLN A 13 0.08 -13.25 -7.14
N THR A 14 0.05 -12.39 -6.14
CA THR A 14 -0.83 -11.21 -6.14
C THR A 14 -0.21 -10.07 -6.94
N HIS A 15 -0.94 -9.56 -7.91
CA HIS A 15 -0.56 -8.40 -8.71
C HIS A 15 -1.79 -7.58 -9.08
N ALA A 16 -1.65 -6.25 -9.18
CA ALA A 16 -2.76 -5.36 -9.49
C ALA A 16 -3.52 -5.74 -10.79
N LEU A 17 -2.82 -6.30 -11.77
CA LEU A 17 -3.42 -6.72 -13.06
C LEU A 17 -4.17 -8.07 -13.01
N ASN A 18 -3.91 -8.93 -12.01
CA ASN A 18 -4.61 -10.21 -11.83
C ASN A 18 -5.49 -10.23 -10.58
N TYR A 19 -5.89 -9.08 -10.12
CA TYR A 19 -6.59 -8.88 -8.87
C TYR A 19 -7.86 -9.73 -8.74
N GLU A 20 -8.69 -9.76 -9.78
CA GLU A 20 -9.95 -10.50 -9.78
C GLU A 20 -9.75 -12.03 -9.63
N GLU A 21 -8.62 -12.55 -10.10
CA GLU A 21 -8.27 -13.97 -10.01
C GLU A 21 -7.60 -14.31 -8.67
N SER A 22 -6.72 -13.42 -8.19
CA SER A 22 -5.93 -13.65 -6.97
C SER A 22 -6.70 -13.37 -5.68
N PHE A 23 -7.66 -12.45 -5.68
CA PHE A 23 -8.37 -12.02 -4.49
C PHE A 23 -9.24 -13.12 -3.85
N PRO A 24 -10.00 -13.95 -4.59
CA PRO A 24 -10.72 -15.10 -4.02
C PRO A 24 -9.78 -16.08 -3.31
N GLU A 25 -8.59 -16.32 -3.86
CA GLU A 25 -7.60 -17.21 -3.25
C GLU A 25 -7.00 -16.60 -1.97
N LEU A 26 -6.75 -15.30 -1.95
CA LEU A 26 -6.35 -14.57 -0.74
C LEU A 26 -7.43 -14.69 0.36
N ILE A 27 -8.70 -14.47 0.01
CA ILE A 27 -9.84 -14.62 0.93
C ILE A 27 -9.89 -16.04 1.49
N ARG A 28 -9.73 -17.05 0.65
CA ARG A 28 -9.75 -18.45 1.06
C ARG A 28 -8.64 -18.75 2.07
N ARG A 29 -7.40 -18.44 1.73
CA ARG A 29 -6.22 -18.70 2.57
C ARG A 29 -6.24 -17.91 3.88
N MET A 30 -6.65 -16.65 3.83
CA MET A 30 -6.78 -15.84 5.05
C MET A 30 -7.88 -16.34 5.96
N SER A 31 -9.00 -16.84 5.38
CA SER A 31 -10.08 -17.48 6.14
C SER A 31 -9.61 -18.75 6.83
N GLU A 32 -8.85 -19.61 6.15
CA GLU A 32 -8.25 -20.82 6.74
C GLU A 32 -7.31 -20.47 7.90
N LEU A 33 -6.53 -19.40 7.75
CA LEU A 33 -5.63 -18.95 8.80
C LEU A 33 -6.38 -18.44 10.03
N TYR A 34 -7.44 -17.66 9.84
CA TYR A 34 -8.29 -17.20 10.96
C TYR A 34 -9.02 -18.35 11.62
N GLN A 35 -9.53 -19.29 10.83
CA GLN A 35 -10.18 -20.50 11.38
C GLN A 35 -9.19 -21.33 12.21
N ALA A 36 -7.97 -21.53 11.71
CA ALA A 36 -6.92 -22.22 12.46
C ALA A 36 -6.57 -21.52 13.79
N ALA A 37 -6.58 -20.18 13.81
CA ALA A 37 -6.36 -19.41 15.04
C ALA A 37 -7.48 -19.59 16.08
N ILE A 38 -8.72 -19.72 15.61
CA ILE A 38 -9.91 -19.97 16.44
C ILE A 38 -9.89 -21.41 16.99
N ASP A 39 -9.61 -22.38 16.14
CA ASP A 39 -9.66 -23.82 16.47
C ASP A 39 -8.52 -24.28 17.39
N ASN A 40 -7.42 -23.47 17.43
CA ASN A 40 -6.25 -23.77 18.27
C ASN A 40 -6.04 -22.69 19.35
N PRO A 41 -7.00 -22.53 20.28
CA PRO A 41 -6.91 -21.50 21.32
C PRO A 41 -5.76 -21.75 22.27
N TYR A 42 -5.29 -20.70 22.91
CA TYR A 42 -4.36 -20.78 24.05
C TYR A 42 -5.11 -20.46 25.35
N VAL A 43 -4.49 -20.83 26.47
CA VAL A 43 -5.00 -20.47 27.80
C VAL A 43 -4.17 -19.26 28.29
N ASP A 44 -4.85 -18.16 28.61
CA ASP A 44 -4.21 -16.96 29.13
C ASP A 44 -3.80 -17.13 30.62
N GLU A 45 -3.11 -16.14 31.18
CA GLU A 45 -2.65 -16.12 32.56
C GLU A 45 -3.77 -16.21 33.62
N TYR A 46 -5.00 -15.94 33.21
CA TYR A 46 -6.21 -16.04 34.04
C TYR A 46 -6.96 -17.36 33.84
N GLY A 47 -6.38 -18.31 33.09
CA GLY A 47 -7.00 -19.61 32.82
C GLY A 47 -8.11 -19.59 31.76
N LYS A 48 -8.30 -18.49 31.05
CA LYS A 48 -9.35 -18.34 30.01
C LYS A 48 -8.82 -18.77 28.65
N LYS A 49 -9.59 -19.60 27.94
CA LYS A 49 -9.31 -19.94 26.53
C LYS A 49 -9.55 -18.74 25.63
N ARG A 50 -8.57 -18.43 24.80
CA ARG A 50 -8.62 -17.34 23.82
C ARG A 50 -8.11 -17.82 22.46
N ALA A 51 -8.74 -17.35 21.37
CA ALA A 51 -8.20 -17.55 20.04
C ALA A 51 -6.83 -16.87 19.91
N LYS A 52 -5.95 -17.42 19.10
CA LYS A 52 -4.68 -16.75 18.77
C LYS A 52 -4.99 -15.51 17.95
N PHE A 53 -4.22 -14.44 18.19
CA PHE A 53 -4.42 -13.16 17.52
C PHE A 53 -3.54 -13.08 16.28
N ILE A 54 -4.14 -12.74 15.14
CA ILE A 54 -3.42 -12.53 13.89
C ILE A 54 -3.49 -11.06 13.52
N ASN A 55 -2.33 -10.47 13.26
CA ASN A 55 -2.18 -9.12 12.75
C ASN A 55 -1.73 -9.17 11.30
N LEU A 56 -2.45 -8.49 10.41
CA LEU A 56 -2.10 -8.37 9.00
C LEU A 56 -1.17 -7.18 8.84
N ASP A 57 0.10 -7.44 8.50
CA ASP A 57 1.10 -6.39 8.28
C ASP A 57 0.88 -5.72 6.93
N MET A 58 1.14 -4.40 6.89
CA MET A 58 1.20 -3.62 5.67
C MET A 58 2.61 -3.69 5.10
N GLU A 59 2.70 -3.86 3.79
CA GLU A 59 3.98 -3.94 3.07
C GLU A 59 4.19 -2.67 2.23
N GLU A 60 4.24 -2.80 0.90
CA GLU A 60 4.41 -1.69 -0.03
C GLU A 60 3.08 -0.98 -0.30
N TYR A 61 3.14 0.26 -0.77
CA TYR A 61 1.96 1.06 -1.11
C TYR A 61 1.03 0.35 -2.09
N LYS A 62 1.60 -0.35 -3.09
CA LYS A 62 0.83 -1.12 -4.08
C LYS A 62 -0.15 -2.12 -3.48
N ASP A 63 0.17 -2.63 -2.27
CA ASP A 63 -0.63 -3.64 -1.58
C ASP A 63 -1.52 -3.05 -0.49
N ALA A 64 -1.43 -1.74 -0.20
CA ALA A 64 -2.08 -1.12 0.94
C ALA A 64 -3.62 -1.21 0.86
N HIS A 65 -4.20 -0.79 -0.26
CA HIS A 65 -5.65 -0.87 -0.49
C HIS A 65 -6.15 -2.31 -0.55
N LEU A 66 -5.38 -3.20 -1.17
CA LEU A 66 -5.69 -4.62 -1.23
C LEU A 66 -5.72 -5.26 0.16
N THR A 67 -4.72 -4.95 0.97
CA THR A 67 -4.60 -5.45 2.34
C THR A 67 -5.79 -5.02 3.20
N LEU A 68 -6.18 -3.76 3.09
CA LEU A 68 -7.34 -3.20 3.80
C LEU A 68 -8.64 -3.88 3.36
N ARG A 69 -8.85 -4.03 2.05
CA ARG A 69 -10.03 -4.70 1.49
C ARG A 69 -10.09 -6.16 1.92
N LEU A 70 -8.99 -6.92 1.83
CA LEU A 70 -8.92 -8.31 2.27
C LEU A 70 -9.29 -8.46 3.74
N PHE A 71 -8.73 -7.63 4.60
CA PHE A 71 -9.00 -7.63 6.03
C PHE A 71 -10.50 -7.46 6.32
N LYS A 72 -11.13 -6.46 5.71
CA LYS A 72 -12.55 -6.18 5.87
C LYS A 72 -13.43 -7.29 5.30
N GLU A 73 -13.14 -7.77 4.10
CA GLU A 73 -13.92 -8.79 3.41
C GLU A 73 -13.96 -10.09 4.20
N VAL A 74 -12.80 -10.56 4.68
CA VAL A 74 -12.71 -11.79 5.46
C VAL A 74 -13.41 -11.64 6.81
N LEU A 75 -13.19 -10.54 7.53
CA LEU A 75 -13.82 -10.32 8.83
C LEU A 75 -15.32 -9.99 8.75
N SER A 76 -15.85 -9.69 7.56
CA SER A 76 -17.29 -9.50 7.33
C SER A 76 -18.06 -10.82 7.31
N LYS A 77 -17.38 -11.97 7.15
CA LYS A 77 -18.02 -13.28 7.14
C LYS A 77 -18.63 -13.59 8.51
N PRO A 78 -19.81 -14.22 8.54
CA PRO A 78 -20.50 -14.52 9.79
C PRO A 78 -19.68 -15.35 10.79
N GLU A 79 -18.88 -16.31 10.30
CA GLU A 79 -18.02 -17.18 11.11
C GLU A 79 -16.91 -16.41 11.85
N PHE A 80 -16.51 -15.25 11.33
CA PHE A 80 -15.48 -14.41 11.94
C PHE A 80 -16.03 -13.19 12.68
N LEU A 81 -17.35 -13.06 12.82
CA LEU A 81 -17.95 -11.90 13.47
C LEU A 81 -17.42 -11.70 14.92
N ASN A 82 -17.18 -12.76 15.64
CA ASN A 82 -16.68 -12.75 17.02
C ASN A 82 -15.16 -12.90 17.14
N TYR A 83 -14.44 -12.95 16.01
CA TYR A 83 -12.99 -13.05 16.00
C TYR A 83 -12.35 -11.66 15.92
N SER A 84 -11.49 -11.31 16.88
CA SER A 84 -10.72 -10.08 16.87
C SER A 84 -9.39 -10.31 16.14
N ALA A 85 -9.11 -9.51 15.14
CA ALA A 85 -7.84 -9.51 14.40
C ALA A 85 -7.28 -8.09 14.29
N GLY A 86 -6.04 -7.97 13.86
CA GLY A 86 -5.35 -6.69 13.69
C GLY A 86 -4.93 -6.41 12.25
N ILE A 87 -4.74 -5.12 11.96
CA ILE A 87 -4.16 -4.61 10.71
C ILE A 87 -3.18 -3.48 11.01
N VAL A 88 -2.22 -3.24 10.13
CA VAL A 88 -1.25 -2.13 10.27
C VAL A 88 -1.69 -0.93 9.44
N VAL A 89 -1.45 0.27 9.98
CA VAL A 89 -1.54 1.55 9.26
C VAL A 89 -0.20 2.25 9.35
N GLN A 90 0.31 2.69 8.20
CA GLN A 90 1.63 3.30 8.04
C GLN A 90 1.50 4.82 7.96
N SER A 91 1.95 5.56 8.97
CA SER A 91 1.77 7.01 9.05
C SER A 91 2.62 7.81 8.06
N TYR A 92 3.59 7.18 7.39
CA TYR A 92 4.33 7.86 6.31
C TYR A 92 3.49 8.07 5.05
N LEU A 93 2.31 7.42 4.94
CA LEU A 93 1.34 7.65 3.87
C LEU A 93 0.35 8.76 4.27
N PRO A 94 0.07 9.73 3.40
CA PRO A 94 -1.06 10.64 3.59
C PRO A 94 -2.40 9.89 3.75
N ASP A 95 -2.58 8.79 3.02
CA ASP A 95 -3.74 7.90 3.00
C ASP A 95 -4.06 7.28 4.38
N ALA A 96 -3.09 7.27 5.30
CA ALA A 96 -3.24 6.62 6.61
C ALA A 96 -4.42 7.18 7.43
N TRP A 97 -4.78 8.45 7.24
CA TRP A 97 -5.96 9.05 7.86
C TRP A 97 -7.27 8.46 7.32
N ASP A 98 -7.33 8.26 6.01
CA ASP A 98 -8.50 7.68 5.36
C ASP A 98 -8.61 6.19 5.70
N PHE A 99 -7.50 5.46 5.75
CA PHE A 99 -7.46 4.06 6.21
C PHE A 99 -7.96 3.94 7.66
N GLN A 100 -7.54 4.82 8.55
CA GLN A 100 -8.07 4.83 9.92
C GLN A 100 -9.57 5.12 9.94
N THR A 101 -10.06 6.04 9.12
CA THR A 101 -11.47 6.39 9.03
C THR A 101 -12.29 5.17 8.59
N GLU A 102 -11.87 4.53 7.51
CA GLU A 102 -12.53 3.34 6.96
C GLU A 102 -12.52 2.16 7.95
N LEU A 103 -11.41 1.93 8.65
CA LEU A 103 -11.31 0.91 9.69
C LEU A 103 -12.21 1.20 10.89
N LEU A 104 -12.34 2.47 11.28
CA LEU A 104 -13.18 2.88 12.40
C LEU A 104 -14.67 2.71 12.06
N GLU A 105 -15.09 3.08 10.85
CA GLU A 105 -16.45 2.87 10.37
C GLU A 105 -16.79 1.37 10.30
N PHE A 106 -15.90 0.58 9.72
CA PHE A 106 -16.04 -0.87 9.67
C PHE A 106 -16.14 -1.50 11.07
N ALA A 107 -15.28 -1.08 12.01
CA ALA A 107 -15.29 -1.57 13.37
C ALA A 107 -16.59 -1.22 14.11
N LYS A 108 -17.10 0.01 13.93
CA LYS A 108 -18.39 0.45 14.50
C LYS A 108 -19.55 -0.35 13.96
N GLU A 109 -19.64 -0.54 12.63
CA GLU A 109 -20.66 -1.35 12.00
C GLU A 109 -20.62 -2.80 12.52
N ARG A 110 -19.42 -3.40 12.53
CA ARG A 110 -19.21 -4.75 13.03
C ARG A 110 -19.70 -4.92 14.47
N CYS A 111 -19.29 -4.02 15.36
CA CYS A 111 -19.70 -4.04 16.77
C CYS A 111 -21.21 -3.80 16.95
N SER A 112 -21.84 -2.98 16.11
CA SER A 112 -23.31 -2.77 16.16
C SER A 112 -24.09 -4.05 15.86
N ARG A 113 -23.50 -5.00 15.12
CA ARG A 113 -24.06 -6.34 14.86
C ARG A 113 -23.67 -7.38 15.92
N GLY A 114 -23.09 -6.95 17.05
CA GLY A 114 -22.65 -7.82 18.14
C GLY A 114 -21.29 -8.47 17.90
N GLY A 115 -20.52 -8.00 16.92
CA GLY A 115 -19.18 -8.51 16.61
C GLY A 115 -18.09 -7.99 17.53
N ALA A 116 -16.93 -8.65 17.50
CA ALA A 116 -15.76 -8.26 18.26
C ALA A 116 -15.09 -7.00 17.69
N PRO A 117 -14.47 -6.14 18.54
CA PRO A 117 -13.61 -5.06 18.08
C PRO A 117 -12.42 -5.59 17.29
N ILE A 118 -11.84 -4.73 16.46
CA ILE A 118 -10.60 -5.02 15.74
C ILE A 118 -9.45 -4.16 16.29
N LYS A 119 -8.23 -4.43 15.87
CA LYS A 119 -7.06 -3.67 16.30
C LYS A 119 -6.33 -3.04 15.12
N MET A 120 -5.94 -1.80 15.27
CA MET A 120 -5.06 -1.08 14.36
C MET A 120 -3.69 -0.91 15.02
N ARG A 121 -2.63 -1.44 14.40
CA ARG A 121 -1.26 -1.11 14.76
C ARG A 121 -0.82 0.10 13.94
N VAL A 122 -0.41 1.16 14.61
CA VAL A 122 0.16 2.35 13.96
C VAL A 122 1.68 2.24 13.94
N VAL A 123 2.24 2.30 12.76
CA VAL A 123 3.70 2.35 12.51
C VAL A 123 4.04 3.60 11.72
N LYS A 124 5.32 4.00 11.71
CA LYS A 124 5.77 5.09 10.84
C LYS A 124 5.83 4.64 9.38
N GLY A 125 6.48 3.56 9.09
CA GLY A 125 6.70 2.96 7.77
C GLY A 125 8.16 2.55 7.63
N CYS A 126 8.46 1.54 6.80
CA CYS A 126 9.82 0.99 6.69
C CYS A 126 10.29 0.77 5.23
N ASN A 127 9.52 1.22 4.24
CA ASN A 127 9.84 0.98 2.82
C ASN A 127 10.11 2.29 2.05
N LEU A 128 10.53 3.36 2.74
CA LEU A 128 10.72 4.69 2.15
C LEU A 128 11.61 4.68 0.89
N GLU A 129 12.75 4.00 0.97
CA GLU A 129 13.71 3.94 -0.13
C GLU A 129 13.14 3.17 -1.32
N MET A 130 12.48 2.04 -1.05
CA MET A 130 11.85 1.23 -2.11
C MET A 130 10.73 1.99 -2.80
N GLU A 131 9.83 2.65 -2.04
CA GLU A 131 8.75 3.46 -2.58
C GLU A 131 9.30 4.61 -3.45
N THR A 132 10.38 5.25 -3.01
CA THR A 132 11.04 6.32 -3.76
C THR A 132 11.63 5.81 -5.07
N VAL A 133 12.31 4.67 -5.05
CA VAL A 133 12.89 4.06 -6.25
C VAL A 133 11.82 3.64 -7.24
N VAL A 134 10.77 2.95 -6.78
CA VAL A 134 9.67 2.50 -7.64
C VAL A 134 8.94 3.69 -8.26
N ALA A 135 8.62 4.72 -7.48
CA ALA A 135 7.98 5.94 -7.99
C ALA A 135 8.84 6.61 -9.07
N SER A 136 10.14 6.76 -8.83
CA SER A 136 11.08 7.34 -9.80
C SER A 136 11.16 6.54 -11.10
N LEU A 137 11.23 5.20 -11.02
CA LEU A 137 11.31 4.34 -12.21
C LEU A 137 10.03 4.36 -13.05
N ARG A 138 8.87 4.59 -12.42
CA ARG A 138 7.56 4.60 -13.07
C ARG A 138 7.06 5.98 -13.48
N GLY A 139 7.79 7.03 -13.11
CA GLY A 139 7.36 8.42 -13.29
C GLY A 139 6.16 8.81 -12.40
N TRP A 140 5.94 8.08 -11.31
CA TRP A 140 4.86 8.34 -10.37
C TRP A 140 5.26 9.33 -9.28
N GLU A 141 4.26 10.01 -8.70
CA GLU A 141 4.48 10.73 -7.45
C GLU A 141 4.82 9.75 -6.34
N ASN A 142 5.79 10.10 -5.49
CA ASN A 142 6.16 9.27 -4.36
C ASN A 142 4.97 9.19 -3.38
N PRO A 143 4.46 8.00 -3.04
CA PRO A 143 3.28 7.87 -2.18
C PRO A 143 3.54 8.30 -0.74
N VAL A 144 4.80 8.33 -0.30
CA VAL A 144 5.18 8.63 1.08
C VAL A 144 5.44 10.12 1.29
N ARG A 145 5.24 10.59 2.52
CA ARG A 145 5.57 11.94 2.92
C ARG A 145 7.08 12.19 2.81
N PRO A 146 7.50 13.34 2.24
CA PRO A 146 8.92 13.61 1.99
C PRO A 146 9.70 13.94 3.27
N ASP A 147 9.01 14.45 4.31
CA ASP A 147 9.64 14.95 5.54
C ASP A 147 9.28 14.06 6.73
N LYS A 148 10.32 13.66 7.48
CA LYS A 148 10.18 12.91 8.72
C LYS A 148 9.29 13.62 9.74
N THR A 149 9.33 14.95 9.81
CA THR A 149 8.48 15.75 10.70
C THR A 149 7.00 15.55 10.39
N GLU A 150 6.65 15.49 9.10
CA GLU A 150 5.29 15.20 8.66
C GLU A 150 4.88 13.75 8.98
N VAL A 151 5.79 12.79 8.82
CA VAL A 151 5.54 11.39 9.20
C VAL A 151 5.26 11.27 10.69
N ASP A 152 6.09 11.93 11.50
CA ASP A 152 5.93 11.96 12.96
C ASP A 152 4.63 12.67 13.37
N ALA A 153 4.31 13.79 12.74
CA ALA A 153 3.06 14.53 12.95
C ALA A 153 1.83 13.67 12.63
N ASN A 154 1.83 12.98 11.50
CA ASN A 154 0.75 12.09 11.11
C ASN A 154 0.59 10.92 12.10
N TYR A 155 1.72 10.35 12.55
CA TYR A 155 1.70 9.33 13.60
C TYR A 155 1.01 9.83 14.87
N LEU A 156 1.40 11.01 15.36
CA LEU A 156 0.78 11.62 16.56
C LEU A 156 -0.71 11.87 16.36
N HIS A 157 -1.12 12.35 15.19
CA HIS A 157 -2.52 12.63 14.86
C HIS A 157 -3.37 11.37 14.85
N ILE A 158 -2.88 10.29 14.20
CA ILE A 158 -3.59 9.00 14.10
C ILE A 158 -3.73 8.35 15.48
N ILE A 159 -2.68 8.33 16.30
CA ILE A 159 -2.76 7.74 17.64
C ILE A 159 -3.66 8.55 18.57
N GLU A 160 -3.62 9.87 18.50
CA GLU A 160 -4.49 10.72 19.34
C GLU A 160 -5.98 10.44 19.04
N ARG A 161 -6.37 10.42 17.76
CA ARG A 161 -7.73 10.06 17.34
C ARG A 161 -8.12 8.64 17.76
N GLY A 162 -7.18 7.69 17.61
CA GLY A 162 -7.43 6.30 17.97
C GLY A 162 -7.62 6.07 19.46
N LEU A 163 -6.93 6.84 20.31
CA LEU A 163 -6.98 6.71 21.76
C LEU A 163 -8.22 7.37 22.41
N LEU A 164 -9.01 8.14 21.67
CA LEU A 164 -10.29 8.64 22.18
C LEU A 164 -11.20 7.47 22.58
N PRO A 165 -11.81 7.46 23.78
CA PRO A 165 -12.61 6.33 24.27
C PRO A 165 -13.77 5.94 23.36
N GLU A 166 -14.39 6.92 22.68
CA GLU A 166 -15.44 6.70 21.69
C GLU A 166 -14.96 5.95 20.44
N ASN A 167 -13.65 5.93 20.16
CA ASN A 167 -13.05 5.24 19.03
C ASN A 167 -12.38 3.93 19.49
N SER A 168 -11.57 3.98 20.56
CA SER A 168 -10.74 2.85 21.00
C SER A 168 -11.56 1.63 21.43
N LYS A 169 -12.82 1.82 21.86
CA LYS A 169 -13.71 0.70 22.18
C LYS A 169 -14.10 -0.18 20.99
N TYR A 170 -13.98 0.35 19.76
CA TYR A 170 -14.27 -0.38 18.52
C TYR A 170 -13.00 -0.77 17.76
N LEU A 171 -12.05 0.18 17.72
CA LEU A 171 -10.77 0.04 17.04
C LEU A 171 -9.65 0.20 18.05
N HIS A 172 -9.19 -0.93 18.62
CA HIS A 172 -8.09 -0.95 19.57
C HIS A 172 -6.80 -0.44 18.92
N VAL A 173 -5.92 0.17 19.69
CA VAL A 173 -4.70 0.81 19.17
C VAL A 173 -3.44 0.11 19.65
N GLY A 174 -2.64 -0.38 18.71
CA GLY A 174 -1.26 -0.81 18.93
C GLY A 174 -0.30 0.32 18.53
N MET A 175 0.39 0.88 19.51
CA MET A 175 1.31 2.00 19.30
C MET A 175 2.73 1.48 19.11
N ALA A 176 3.16 1.33 17.84
CA ALA A 176 4.47 0.80 17.52
C ALA A 176 5.52 1.92 17.43
N SER A 177 6.38 2.02 18.42
CA SER A 177 7.45 3.01 18.49
C SER A 177 8.52 2.63 19.52
N HIS A 178 9.77 3.06 19.25
CA HIS A 178 10.87 3.08 20.23
C HIS A 178 11.21 4.50 20.70
N ASN A 179 10.60 5.53 20.08
CA ASN A 179 10.85 6.92 20.40
C ASN A 179 10.23 7.29 21.76
N LEU A 180 11.07 7.66 22.72
CA LEU A 180 10.68 7.95 24.11
C LEU A 180 9.64 9.08 24.17
N TYR A 181 9.77 10.14 23.36
CA TYR A 181 8.82 11.27 23.35
C TYR A 181 7.46 10.83 22.83
N THR A 182 7.45 10.08 21.74
CA THR A 182 6.20 9.54 21.16
C THR A 182 5.49 8.59 22.13
N ILE A 183 6.24 7.68 22.77
CA ILE A 183 5.70 6.74 23.78
C ILE A 183 5.15 7.49 24.98
N SER A 184 5.90 8.49 25.50
CA SER A 184 5.45 9.30 26.64
C SER A 184 4.21 10.10 26.31
N TYR A 185 4.14 10.69 25.13
CA TYR A 185 2.95 11.40 24.63
C TYR A 185 1.73 10.47 24.58
N ALA A 186 1.88 9.32 23.95
CA ALA A 186 0.82 8.33 23.86
C ALA A 186 0.34 7.88 25.24
N TYR A 187 1.27 7.61 26.17
CA TYR A 187 0.93 7.28 27.56
C TYR A 187 0.13 8.40 28.25
N LEU A 188 0.57 9.65 28.11
CA LEU A 188 -0.13 10.81 28.71
C LEU A 188 -1.51 11.00 28.08
N LEU A 189 -1.69 10.74 26.79
CA LEU A 189 -3.00 10.77 26.15
C LEU A 189 -3.96 9.74 26.74
N THR A 190 -3.48 8.50 26.99
CA THR A 190 -4.33 7.47 27.62
C THR A 190 -4.81 7.89 29.01
N GLN A 191 -3.96 8.59 29.78
CA GLN A 191 -4.34 9.13 31.09
C GLN A 191 -5.31 10.31 30.95
N LYS A 192 -5.04 11.23 30.02
CA LYS A 192 -5.86 12.42 29.75
C LYS A 192 -7.28 12.06 29.33
N TYR A 193 -7.43 11.07 28.45
CA TYR A 193 -8.71 10.65 27.92
C TYR A 193 -9.40 9.55 28.75
N GLY A 194 -8.69 8.96 29.71
CA GLY A 194 -9.21 7.81 30.45
C GLY A 194 -9.43 6.59 29.55
N THR A 195 -8.58 6.40 28.56
CA THR A 195 -8.68 5.30 27.59
C THR A 195 -8.60 3.95 28.31
N PRO A 196 -9.57 3.04 28.13
CA PRO A 196 -9.56 1.73 28.80
C PRO A 196 -8.31 0.92 28.46
N LYS A 197 -7.66 0.36 29.48
CA LYS A 197 -6.35 -0.33 29.33
C LYS A 197 -6.38 -1.50 28.35
N GLU A 198 -7.51 -2.16 28.24
CA GLU A 198 -7.71 -3.30 27.32
C GLU A 198 -7.82 -2.89 25.85
N THR A 199 -7.99 -1.59 25.54
CA THR A 199 -8.19 -1.08 24.19
C THR A 199 -6.93 -0.55 23.51
N PHE A 200 -5.79 -0.60 24.21
CA PHE A 200 -4.51 -0.19 23.64
C PHE A 200 -3.36 -1.03 24.15
N CYS A 201 -2.24 -1.02 23.41
CA CYS A 201 -0.97 -1.56 23.86
C CYS A 201 0.19 -0.82 23.20
N PHE A 202 1.37 -0.93 23.81
CA PHE A 202 2.63 -0.53 23.17
C PHE A 202 3.22 -1.73 22.45
N GLU A 203 3.75 -1.51 21.25
CA GLU A 203 4.36 -2.55 20.44
C GLU A 203 5.80 -2.17 20.12
N MET A 204 6.73 -3.06 20.42
CA MET A 204 8.16 -2.80 20.28
C MET A 204 8.87 -4.01 19.69
N LEU A 205 10.02 -3.78 19.10
CA LEU A 205 10.90 -4.85 18.62
C LEU A 205 11.79 -5.32 19.77
N GLU A 206 11.92 -6.62 19.92
CA GLU A 206 12.77 -7.21 20.93
C GLU A 206 14.24 -6.86 20.67
N GLY A 207 15.00 -6.57 21.74
CA GLY A 207 16.42 -6.29 21.69
C GLY A 207 16.81 -4.87 21.27
N MET A 208 15.85 -4.00 20.93
CA MET A 208 16.18 -2.65 20.44
C MET A 208 16.12 -1.55 21.49
N ALA A 209 15.23 -1.65 22.44
CA ALA A 209 15.06 -0.64 23.51
C ALA A 209 14.54 -1.28 24.81
N ASP A 210 15.24 -2.25 25.34
CA ASP A 210 14.82 -3.05 26.49
C ASP A 210 14.47 -2.23 27.72
N HIS A 211 15.20 -1.17 27.99
CA HIS A 211 14.95 -0.27 29.12
C HIS A 211 13.59 0.45 29.00
N VAL A 212 13.15 0.76 27.76
CA VAL A 212 11.87 1.46 27.50
C VAL A 212 10.69 0.52 27.71
N TRP A 213 10.69 -0.68 27.14
CA TRP A 213 9.58 -1.60 27.32
C TRP A 213 9.44 -2.06 28.79
N ARG A 214 10.57 -2.25 29.49
CA ARG A 214 10.57 -2.58 30.95
C ARG A 214 9.97 -1.44 31.77
N ALA A 215 10.26 -0.18 31.40
CA ALA A 215 9.64 0.98 32.05
C ALA A 215 8.12 1.02 31.80
N GLN A 216 7.67 0.78 30.58
CA GLN A 216 6.24 0.71 30.24
C GLN A 216 5.51 -0.40 31.00
N SER A 217 6.13 -1.58 31.11
CA SER A 217 5.58 -2.69 31.89
C SER A 217 5.48 -2.35 33.39
N LYS A 218 6.47 -1.65 33.97
CA LYS A 218 6.42 -1.18 35.35
C LYS A 218 5.32 -0.14 35.60
N LEU A 219 4.95 0.65 34.59
CA LEU A 219 3.80 1.57 34.63
C LEU A 219 2.46 0.84 34.49
N GLY A 220 2.46 -0.48 34.34
CA GLY A 220 1.28 -1.32 34.20
C GLY A 220 0.65 -1.24 32.80
N ASN A 221 1.43 -0.87 31.78
CA ASN A 221 1.01 -0.89 30.40
C ASN A 221 1.20 -2.28 29.78
N HIS A 222 0.29 -2.66 28.88
CA HIS A 222 0.46 -3.85 28.05
C HIS A 222 1.48 -3.58 26.95
N VAL A 223 2.55 -4.39 26.89
CA VAL A 223 3.60 -4.29 25.87
C VAL A 223 3.68 -5.60 25.10
N ILE A 224 3.67 -5.51 23.78
CA ILE A 224 3.91 -6.64 22.87
C ILE A 224 5.31 -6.48 22.28
N LEU A 225 6.14 -7.51 22.44
CA LEU A 225 7.47 -7.57 21.82
C LEU A 225 7.41 -8.44 20.57
N TYR A 226 7.91 -7.89 19.47
CA TYR A 226 8.01 -8.58 18.19
C TYR A 226 9.41 -9.12 17.96
N THR A 227 9.46 -10.37 17.51
CA THR A 227 10.67 -11.03 17.08
C THR A 227 10.38 -11.88 15.85
N PRO A 228 11.33 -12.01 14.89
CA PRO A 228 11.16 -12.94 13.80
C PRO A 228 11.16 -14.38 14.34
N VAL A 229 10.26 -15.20 13.85
CA VAL A 229 10.19 -16.63 14.15
C VAL A 229 10.35 -17.41 12.87
N VAL A 230 11.48 -18.08 12.74
CA VAL A 230 11.82 -18.91 11.56
C VAL A 230 12.40 -20.24 12.04
N LYS A 231 12.24 -21.28 11.23
CA LYS A 231 12.98 -22.53 11.42
C LYS A 231 14.43 -22.33 10.99
N ASP A 232 15.36 -23.14 11.55
CA ASP A 232 16.79 -23.06 11.23
C ASP A 232 17.06 -23.19 9.73
N GLU A 233 16.33 -24.07 9.04
CA GLU A 233 16.41 -24.27 7.58
C GLU A 233 16.01 -23.03 6.76
N HIS A 234 15.27 -22.08 7.37
CA HIS A 234 14.79 -20.85 6.75
C HIS A 234 15.42 -19.58 7.34
N PHE A 235 16.55 -19.72 8.06
CA PHE A 235 17.19 -18.60 8.76
C PHE A 235 17.53 -17.43 7.82
N LEU A 236 17.83 -17.67 6.55
CA LEU A 236 18.06 -16.62 5.56
C LEU A 236 16.89 -15.64 5.43
N ASN A 237 15.66 -16.09 5.68
CA ASN A 237 14.48 -15.22 5.67
C ASN A 237 14.50 -14.21 6.84
N ALA A 238 15.16 -14.54 7.94
CA ALA A 238 15.33 -13.61 9.06
C ALA A 238 16.45 -12.60 8.83
N VAL A 239 17.43 -12.91 7.95
CA VAL A 239 18.56 -12.01 7.67
C VAL A 239 18.09 -10.69 7.10
N SER A 240 17.18 -10.70 6.14
CA SER A 240 16.62 -9.49 5.54
C SER A 240 15.85 -8.63 6.57
N TYR A 241 15.18 -9.27 7.52
CA TYR A 241 14.56 -8.56 8.66
C TYR A 241 15.60 -7.87 9.52
N LEU A 242 16.70 -8.56 9.87
CA LEU A 242 17.77 -8.03 10.71
C LEU A 242 18.53 -6.89 10.01
N VAL A 243 18.82 -7.02 8.71
CA VAL A 243 19.51 -5.97 7.93
C VAL A 243 18.69 -4.66 7.96
N ARG A 244 17.38 -4.71 7.67
CA ARG A 244 16.55 -3.50 7.77
C ARG A 244 16.56 -2.88 9.17
N ARG A 245 16.62 -3.69 10.23
CA ARG A 245 16.74 -3.15 11.61
C ARG A 245 18.08 -2.46 11.82
N MET A 246 19.17 -2.96 11.26
CA MET A 246 20.48 -2.32 11.32
C MET A 246 20.47 -0.98 10.57
N ASP A 247 19.91 -0.95 9.37
CA ASP A 247 19.81 0.28 8.57
C ASP A 247 18.96 1.34 9.28
N GLU A 248 17.80 0.97 9.81
CA GLU A 248 16.95 1.86 10.60
C GLU A 248 17.69 2.45 11.81
N ASN A 249 18.52 1.66 12.48
CA ASN A 249 19.26 2.10 13.68
C ASN A 249 20.42 3.03 13.35
N THR A 250 20.87 3.11 12.10
CA THR A 250 22.00 3.94 11.69
C THR A 250 21.57 5.24 11.00
N ALA A 251 20.29 5.39 10.66
CA ALA A 251 19.77 6.60 10.03
C ALA A 251 19.93 7.82 10.98
N PRO A 252 20.53 8.94 10.52
CA PRO A 252 20.89 10.07 11.38
C PRO A 252 19.73 10.74 12.11
N ASP A 253 18.54 10.67 11.55
CA ASP A 253 17.30 11.26 12.08
C ASP A 253 16.46 10.25 12.89
N ASN A 254 16.89 8.98 12.98
CA ASN A 254 16.21 7.97 13.79
C ASN A 254 16.51 8.16 15.28
N PHE A 255 15.46 8.11 16.10
CA PHE A 255 15.59 8.19 17.57
C PHE A 255 16.59 7.18 18.13
N LEU A 256 16.62 5.95 17.65
CA LEU A 256 17.47 4.87 18.17
C LEU A 256 18.96 5.16 18.01
N THR A 257 19.37 5.86 16.93
CA THR A 257 20.75 6.30 16.71
C THR A 257 21.26 7.17 17.88
N HIS A 258 20.36 7.95 18.48
CA HIS A 258 20.64 8.90 19.54
C HIS A 258 20.27 8.39 20.95
N SER A 259 19.65 7.22 21.06
CA SER A 259 19.11 6.71 22.33
C SER A 259 20.18 6.19 23.30
N PHE A 260 21.38 5.88 22.79
CA PHE A 260 22.48 5.40 23.63
C PHE A 260 22.98 6.51 24.57
N ASN A 261 22.94 6.26 25.87
CA ASN A 261 23.31 7.22 26.89
C ASN A 261 22.54 8.55 26.86
N LEU A 262 21.31 8.55 26.37
CA LEU A 262 20.45 9.74 26.33
C LEU A 262 20.16 10.21 27.78
N GLN A 263 20.54 11.45 28.08
CA GLN A 263 20.33 12.06 29.39
C GLN A 263 19.60 13.41 29.23
N PRO A 264 18.66 13.74 30.14
CA PRO A 264 18.01 15.03 30.17
C PRO A 264 19.00 16.19 30.28
N GLY A 265 18.81 17.26 29.55
CA GLY A 265 19.64 18.47 29.57
C GLY A 265 20.91 18.40 28.73
N THR A 266 21.06 17.37 27.89
CA THR A 266 22.11 17.30 26.89
C THR A 266 21.61 17.86 25.53
N GLU A 267 22.55 18.29 24.67
CA GLU A 267 22.22 18.77 23.31
C GLU A 267 21.42 17.73 22.51
N THR A 268 21.76 16.46 22.64
CA THR A 268 21.02 15.36 21.99
C THR A 268 19.61 15.24 22.53
N TRP A 269 19.40 15.42 23.84
CA TRP A 269 18.06 15.47 24.42
C TRP A 269 17.22 16.61 23.83
N ASP A 270 17.80 17.80 23.79
CA ASP A 270 17.11 18.99 23.28
C ASP A 270 16.82 18.89 21.77
N PHE A 271 17.73 18.30 21.00
CA PHE A 271 17.52 18.01 19.56
C PHE A 271 16.31 17.06 19.36
N LEU A 272 16.26 15.94 20.05
CA LEU A 272 15.14 14.98 19.94
C LEU A 272 13.83 15.55 20.44
N LYS A 273 13.89 16.35 21.51
CA LYS A 273 12.74 17.09 22.03
C LYS A 273 12.18 18.04 20.96
N LYS A 274 13.07 18.79 20.34
CA LYS A 274 12.67 19.72 19.27
C LYS A 274 12.03 19.01 18.08
N GLN A 275 12.55 17.87 17.63
CA GLN A 275 11.92 17.07 16.57
C GLN A 275 10.48 16.70 16.94
N PHE A 276 10.24 16.29 18.18
CA PHE A 276 8.90 15.99 18.66
C PHE A 276 8.01 17.22 18.69
N GLU A 277 8.51 18.36 19.22
CA GLU A 277 7.76 19.61 19.31
C GLU A 277 7.38 20.16 17.94
N ASP A 278 8.29 20.07 16.95
CA ASP A 278 8.05 20.48 15.57
C ASP A 278 6.94 19.62 14.92
N ALA A 279 7.00 18.31 15.08
CA ALA A 279 5.95 17.40 14.61
C ALA A 279 4.59 17.66 15.30
N TYR A 280 4.61 17.87 16.61
CA TYR A 280 3.41 18.18 17.39
C TYR A 280 2.75 19.50 16.94
N ALA A 281 3.55 20.51 16.62
CA ALA A 281 3.05 21.83 16.21
C ALA A 281 2.27 21.81 14.87
N ILE A 282 2.55 20.84 14.01
CA ILE A 282 1.91 20.74 12.68
C ILE A 282 0.88 19.60 12.58
N LYS A 283 0.76 18.71 13.57
CA LYS A 283 -0.02 17.47 13.48
C LYS A 283 -1.49 17.66 13.03
N ASP A 284 -2.12 18.76 13.42
CA ASP A 284 -3.53 19.05 13.10
C ASP A 284 -3.68 19.82 11.77
N LYS A 285 -2.58 20.11 11.08
CA LYS A 285 -2.54 20.95 9.86
C LYS A 285 -1.98 20.24 8.64
N ILE A 286 -1.40 19.05 8.81
CA ILE A 286 -0.83 18.30 7.69
C ILE A 286 -1.92 17.85 6.71
N PRO A 287 -1.66 17.92 5.40
CA PRO A 287 -2.62 17.44 4.41
C PRO A 287 -2.72 15.92 4.45
N HIS A 288 -3.92 15.39 4.21
CA HIS A 288 -4.19 13.95 4.12
C HIS A 288 -4.51 13.50 2.69
N THR A 289 -4.35 14.39 1.71
CA THR A 289 -4.60 14.05 0.30
C THR A 289 -3.54 13.07 -0.19
N PRO A 290 -3.93 11.92 -0.74
CA PRO A 290 -2.99 10.97 -1.36
C PRO A 290 -2.15 11.65 -2.44
N HIS A 291 -0.87 11.31 -2.51
CA HIS A 291 0.02 11.87 -3.54
C HIS A 291 -0.25 11.23 -4.91
N ARG A 292 -0.60 9.95 -4.95
CA ARG A 292 -0.88 9.20 -6.19
C ARG A 292 -2.32 9.44 -6.60
N THR A 293 -2.55 10.23 -7.66
CA THR A 293 -3.87 10.70 -8.09
C THR A 293 -4.22 10.36 -9.54
N GLN A 294 -3.33 9.69 -10.28
CA GLN A 294 -3.58 9.34 -11.69
C GLN A 294 -4.92 8.62 -11.87
N ASN A 295 -5.72 9.05 -12.84
CA ASN A 295 -7.02 8.47 -13.17
C ASN A 295 -7.19 8.37 -14.69
N ARG A 296 -7.06 7.17 -15.23
CA ARG A 296 -7.18 6.88 -16.67
C ARG A 296 -8.63 6.87 -17.19
N LEU A 297 -9.62 6.94 -16.30
CA LEU A 297 -11.02 7.12 -16.69
C LEU A 297 -11.35 8.58 -17.03
N GLU A 298 -10.53 9.53 -16.56
CA GLU A 298 -10.71 10.92 -16.91
C GLU A 298 -10.32 11.18 -18.38
N PRO A 299 -11.00 12.09 -19.06
CA PRO A 299 -10.61 12.49 -20.42
C PRO A 299 -9.17 13.02 -20.43
N TYR A 300 -8.43 12.65 -21.47
CA TYR A 300 -7.08 13.18 -21.69
C TYR A 300 -7.10 14.70 -21.71
N LYS A 301 -6.24 15.30 -20.91
CA LYS A 301 -5.99 16.74 -20.89
C LYS A 301 -4.64 16.99 -21.58
N PRO A 302 -4.60 17.78 -22.68
CA PRO A 302 -3.35 18.13 -23.32
C PRO A 302 -2.36 18.69 -22.30
N VAL A 303 -1.15 18.17 -22.27
CA VAL A 303 -0.07 18.70 -21.45
C VAL A 303 0.42 19.99 -22.14
N PRO A 304 0.61 21.11 -21.41
CA PRO A 304 1.20 22.30 -21.98
C PRO A 304 2.64 22.02 -22.47
N PRO A 305 3.16 22.78 -23.45
CA PRO A 305 4.55 22.65 -23.88
C PRO A 305 5.49 22.71 -22.68
N MET A 306 6.42 21.78 -22.62
CA MET A 306 7.41 21.68 -21.54
C MET A 306 8.79 21.98 -22.10
N ASP A 307 9.65 22.63 -21.27
CA ASP A 307 11.04 22.92 -21.63
C ASP A 307 11.89 21.64 -21.74
N GLU A 308 11.48 20.58 -21.06
CA GLU A 308 12.13 19.28 -21.08
C GLU A 308 11.14 18.19 -21.51
N MET A 309 11.61 17.27 -22.34
CA MET A 309 10.82 16.08 -22.70
C MET A 309 10.72 15.15 -21.49
N LYS A 310 9.48 14.87 -21.06
CA LYS A 310 9.17 13.88 -20.04
C LYS A 310 8.28 12.81 -20.63
N ASN A 311 8.62 11.55 -20.36
CA ASN A 311 7.74 10.46 -20.72
C ASN A 311 6.45 10.51 -19.92
N GLU A 312 5.37 10.04 -20.52
CA GLU A 312 4.13 9.76 -19.80
C GLU A 312 4.41 8.76 -18.66
N PRO A 313 3.96 9.03 -17.43
CA PRO A 313 4.09 8.07 -16.35
C PRO A 313 3.41 6.75 -16.67
N ASP A 314 3.98 5.65 -16.19
CA ASP A 314 3.34 4.33 -16.27
C ASP A 314 1.91 4.40 -15.69
N THR A 315 1.02 3.55 -16.19
CA THR A 315 -0.31 3.46 -15.59
C THR A 315 -0.20 2.88 -14.18
N ASP A 316 -0.72 3.63 -13.22
CA ASP A 316 -0.77 3.25 -11.81
C ASP A 316 -1.93 2.29 -11.55
N PHE A 317 -1.70 0.99 -11.73
CA PHE A 317 -2.70 -0.04 -11.51
C PHE A 317 -2.98 -0.34 -10.02
N ASP A 318 -2.25 0.27 -9.09
CA ASP A 318 -2.56 0.17 -7.67
C ASP A 318 -3.85 0.96 -7.32
N ARG A 319 -4.28 1.83 -8.23
CA ARG A 319 -5.51 2.61 -8.12
C ARG A 319 -6.71 1.88 -8.75
N GLU A 320 -7.80 1.78 -8.01
CA GLU A 320 -9.01 1.08 -8.44
C GLU A 320 -9.61 1.66 -9.76
N CYS A 321 -9.56 3.00 -9.92
CA CYS A 321 -10.02 3.64 -11.16
C CYS A 321 -9.24 3.18 -12.40
N ASN A 322 -7.93 2.94 -12.26
CA ASN A 322 -7.10 2.46 -13.36
C ASN A 322 -7.27 0.95 -13.60
N GLN A 323 -7.57 0.17 -12.57
CA GLN A 323 -7.99 -1.23 -12.72
C GLN A 323 -9.33 -1.30 -13.47
N GLU A 324 -10.29 -0.41 -13.15
CA GLU A 324 -11.56 -0.34 -13.87
C GLU A 324 -11.34 0.06 -15.34
N TRP A 325 -10.47 1.03 -15.61
CA TRP A 325 -10.08 1.38 -16.97
C TRP A 325 -9.51 0.18 -17.74
N GLN A 326 -8.65 -0.62 -17.11
CA GLN A 326 -8.12 -1.86 -17.68
C GLN A 326 -9.25 -2.86 -17.98
N ARG A 327 -10.18 -3.10 -17.01
CA ARG A 327 -11.32 -4.02 -17.20
C ARG A 327 -12.16 -3.62 -18.42
N GLN A 328 -12.40 -2.32 -18.62
CA GLN A 328 -13.13 -1.82 -19.79
C GLN A 328 -12.40 -2.11 -21.11
N ILE A 329 -11.05 -1.98 -21.11
CA ILE A 329 -10.23 -2.35 -22.28
C ILE A 329 -10.35 -3.84 -22.57
N PHE A 330 -10.17 -4.70 -21.56
CA PHE A 330 -10.32 -6.13 -21.75
C PHE A 330 -11.73 -6.51 -22.23
N LYS A 331 -12.76 -5.98 -21.61
CA LYS A 331 -14.14 -6.22 -22.03
C LYS A 331 -14.40 -5.82 -23.51
N LYS A 332 -13.77 -4.76 -23.97
CA LYS A 332 -13.91 -4.28 -25.36
C LYS A 332 -13.12 -5.12 -26.35
N TRP A 333 -11.92 -5.56 -25.99
CA TRP A 333 -10.98 -6.12 -26.95
C TRP A 333 -10.74 -7.63 -26.83
N LYS A 334 -11.07 -8.24 -25.70
CA LYS A 334 -10.93 -9.69 -25.51
C LYS A 334 -11.83 -10.42 -26.51
N LYS A 335 -11.27 -11.41 -27.17
CA LYS A 335 -11.97 -12.31 -28.07
C LYS A 335 -12.13 -13.69 -27.46
N THR A 336 -13.18 -14.39 -27.89
CA THR A 336 -13.41 -15.81 -27.63
C THR A 336 -13.42 -16.57 -28.95
N ALA A 337 -13.38 -17.88 -28.91
CA ALA A 337 -13.45 -18.70 -30.13
C ALA A 337 -14.74 -18.50 -30.96
N ALA A 338 -15.80 -17.97 -30.35
CA ALA A 338 -17.06 -17.65 -31.04
C ALA A 338 -17.08 -16.29 -31.71
N ASP A 339 -16.11 -15.44 -31.47
CA ASP A 339 -16.06 -14.06 -31.97
C ASP A 339 -15.38 -13.98 -33.32
N THR A 340 -15.90 -13.10 -34.21
CA THR A 340 -15.21 -12.78 -35.46
C THR A 340 -13.94 -11.97 -35.16
N PRO A 341 -12.78 -12.37 -35.73
CA PRO A 341 -11.54 -11.60 -35.57
C PRO A 341 -11.67 -10.16 -36.11
N TYR A 342 -10.93 -9.22 -35.51
CA TYR A 342 -10.81 -7.87 -36.01
C TYR A 342 -10.03 -7.84 -37.32
N ILE A 343 -10.53 -7.09 -38.31
CA ILE A 343 -9.77 -6.81 -39.53
C ILE A 343 -9.09 -5.47 -39.38
N ILE A 344 -7.74 -5.48 -39.38
CA ILE A 344 -6.92 -4.28 -39.29
C ILE A 344 -6.53 -3.88 -40.73
N PRO A 345 -7.04 -2.77 -41.26
CA PRO A 345 -6.72 -2.34 -42.61
C PRO A 345 -5.31 -1.75 -42.71
N THR A 346 -4.79 -1.64 -43.90
CA THR A 346 -3.61 -0.84 -44.24
C THR A 346 -4.03 0.62 -44.37
N GLN A 347 -3.38 1.54 -43.65
CA GLN A 347 -3.59 2.96 -43.79
C GLN A 347 -2.70 3.53 -44.90
N ILE A 348 -3.29 4.18 -45.92
CA ILE A 348 -2.58 4.83 -47.03
C ILE A 348 -3.06 6.28 -47.13
N GLY A 349 -2.28 7.21 -46.62
CA GLY A 349 -2.76 8.58 -46.38
C GLY A 349 -4.01 8.57 -45.49
N ASP A 350 -5.11 9.16 -45.99
CA ASP A 350 -6.39 9.22 -45.26
C ASP A 350 -7.33 8.03 -45.57
N LYS A 351 -6.84 7.03 -46.30
CA LYS A 351 -7.69 5.89 -46.77
C LYS A 351 -7.31 4.62 -46.06
N GLU A 352 -8.32 3.90 -45.55
CA GLU A 352 -8.18 2.53 -45.07
C GLU A 352 -8.42 1.55 -46.23
N VAL A 353 -7.48 0.63 -46.45
CA VAL A 353 -7.53 -0.37 -47.50
C VAL A 353 -7.39 -1.76 -46.93
N THR A 354 -8.37 -2.63 -47.21
CA THR A 354 -8.31 -4.03 -46.80
C THR A 354 -7.98 -4.89 -48.00
N ASN A 355 -6.88 -5.64 -47.91
CA ASN A 355 -6.41 -6.57 -48.95
C ASN A 355 -6.77 -8.02 -48.58
N ASP A 356 -6.81 -8.89 -49.58
CA ASP A 356 -7.08 -10.33 -49.41
C ASP A 356 -5.91 -11.02 -48.66
N LYS A 357 -4.69 -10.55 -48.89
CA LYS A 357 -3.51 -11.07 -48.17
C LYS A 357 -3.47 -10.49 -46.79
N ARG A 358 -3.66 -11.35 -45.77
CA ARG A 358 -3.71 -10.97 -44.36
C ARG A 358 -2.81 -11.87 -43.52
N HIS A 359 -2.33 -11.33 -42.41
CA HIS A 359 -1.61 -12.06 -41.39
C HIS A 359 -2.49 -12.20 -40.16
N LYS A 360 -2.60 -13.43 -39.63
CA LYS A 360 -3.42 -13.77 -38.47
C LYS A 360 -2.62 -13.64 -37.19
N TYR A 361 -3.25 -13.07 -36.17
CA TYR A 361 -2.70 -12.96 -34.83
C TYR A 361 -3.59 -13.66 -33.82
N TYR A 362 -2.99 -14.40 -32.92
CA TYR A 362 -3.65 -15.25 -31.95
C TYR A 362 -3.32 -14.82 -30.52
N ASP A 363 -4.30 -14.96 -29.62
CA ASP A 363 -4.08 -14.85 -28.17
C ASP A 363 -3.40 -16.14 -27.71
N ARG A 364 -2.17 -16.00 -27.24
CA ARG A 364 -1.37 -17.11 -26.74
C ARG A 364 -1.42 -17.26 -25.21
N CYS A 365 -2.20 -16.42 -24.55
CA CYS A 365 -2.39 -16.46 -23.09
C CYS A 365 -3.52 -17.41 -22.67
N GLN A 366 -4.26 -17.96 -23.64
CA GLN A 366 -5.31 -18.94 -23.42
C GLN A 366 -4.88 -20.33 -23.91
N ASP A 367 -5.46 -21.38 -23.34
CA ASP A 367 -5.14 -22.78 -23.68
C ASP A 367 -5.46 -23.10 -25.15
N ASP A 368 -6.50 -22.46 -25.70
CA ASP A 368 -6.85 -22.53 -27.12
C ASP A 368 -6.29 -21.33 -27.89
N GLU A 369 -5.73 -21.54 -29.07
CA GLU A 369 -5.28 -20.45 -29.95
C GLU A 369 -6.51 -19.69 -30.51
N ILE A 370 -6.88 -18.61 -29.83
CA ILE A 370 -8.00 -17.74 -30.25
C ILE A 370 -7.49 -16.70 -31.22
N GLU A 371 -8.03 -16.67 -32.43
CA GLU A 371 -7.72 -15.67 -33.43
C GLU A 371 -8.28 -14.29 -33.01
N ILE A 372 -7.41 -13.33 -32.73
CA ILE A 372 -7.77 -11.98 -32.28
C ILE A 372 -8.05 -11.07 -33.46
N CYS A 373 -7.13 -11.05 -34.44
CA CYS A 373 -7.24 -10.18 -35.60
C CYS A 373 -6.50 -10.71 -36.82
N GLU A 374 -6.94 -10.21 -37.97
CA GLU A 374 -6.24 -10.34 -39.26
C GLU A 374 -5.75 -8.96 -39.72
N MET A 375 -4.44 -8.81 -39.90
CA MET A 375 -3.83 -7.58 -40.36
C MET A 375 -3.65 -7.63 -41.90
N SER A 376 -4.23 -6.67 -42.59
CA SER A 376 -4.09 -6.50 -44.03
C SER A 376 -2.66 -6.19 -44.44
N GLN A 377 -2.09 -6.91 -45.38
CA GLN A 377 -0.74 -6.67 -45.89
C GLN A 377 -0.77 -5.78 -47.14
N ALA A 378 0.03 -4.70 -47.12
CA ALA A 378 0.14 -3.81 -48.26
C ALA A 378 0.77 -4.50 -49.46
N SER A 379 0.26 -4.23 -50.68
CA SER A 379 0.89 -4.63 -51.94
C SER A 379 2.13 -3.77 -52.23
N ALA A 380 2.95 -4.20 -53.16
CA ALA A 380 4.12 -3.43 -53.60
C ALA A 380 3.76 -2.06 -54.17
N GLU A 381 2.61 -1.95 -54.86
CA GLU A 381 2.09 -0.70 -55.39
C GLU A 381 1.66 0.23 -54.25
N GLN A 382 0.96 -0.31 -53.27
CA GLN A 382 0.53 0.44 -52.06
C GLN A 382 1.73 0.94 -51.24
N VAL A 383 2.78 0.13 -51.10
CA VAL A 383 4.01 0.57 -50.45
C VAL A 383 4.66 1.74 -51.19
N ARG A 384 4.71 1.70 -52.55
CA ARG A 384 5.23 2.84 -53.34
C ARG A 384 4.38 4.09 -53.12
N GLU A 385 3.06 3.94 -53.08
CA GLU A 385 2.14 5.05 -52.82
C GLU A 385 2.32 5.63 -51.43
N ILE A 386 2.47 4.81 -50.42
CA ILE A 386 2.76 5.25 -49.04
C ILE A 386 4.05 6.08 -49.01
N VAL A 387 5.12 5.60 -49.68
CA VAL A 387 6.40 6.32 -49.76
C VAL A 387 6.23 7.64 -50.52
N ARG A 388 5.48 7.67 -51.61
CA ARG A 388 5.19 8.89 -52.38
C ARG A 388 4.47 9.93 -51.52
N ILE A 389 3.41 9.52 -50.79
CA ILE A 389 2.65 10.41 -49.90
C ILE A 389 3.57 10.95 -48.77
N ALA A 390 4.41 10.10 -48.20
CA ALA A 390 5.36 10.52 -47.18
C ALA A 390 6.42 11.50 -47.72
N ASP A 391 6.83 11.33 -49.00
CA ASP A 391 7.81 12.20 -49.65
C ASP A 391 7.21 13.55 -50.05
N GLU A 392 5.96 13.60 -50.41
CA GLU A 392 5.22 14.85 -50.72
C GLU A 392 5.08 15.78 -49.52
N ASP A 393 5.11 15.19 -48.29
CA ASP A 393 5.04 15.95 -47.03
C ASP A 393 3.95 17.04 -47.04
N ALA A 394 2.73 16.67 -47.44
CA ALA A 394 1.63 17.63 -47.59
C ALA A 394 1.31 18.42 -46.31
N GLY A 395 1.57 17.84 -45.14
CA GLY A 395 1.47 18.50 -43.84
C GLY A 395 2.63 19.43 -43.50
N GLY A 396 3.69 19.47 -44.32
CA GLY A 396 4.84 20.35 -44.16
C GLY A 396 5.70 20.00 -42.93
N TRP A 397 5.66 18.77 -42.43
CA TRP A 397 6.38 18.34 -41.25
C TRP A 397 7.89 18.62 -41.30
N ARG A 398 8.54 18.43 -42.46
CA ARG A 398 9.96 18.67 -42.65
C ARG A 398 10.35 20.13 -42.46
N LYS A 399 9.41 21.07 -42.72
CA LYS A 399 9.65 22.53 -42.63
C LYS A 399 9.32 23.10 -41.26
N LYS A 400 8.67 22.35 -40.37
CA LYS A 400 8.34 22.79 -39.03
C LYS A 400 9.62 22.87 -38.19
N ASP A 401 9.75 23.96 -37.46
CA ASP A 401 10.83 24.11 -36.50
C ASP A 401 10.62 23.17 -35.27
N ILE A 402 11.60 23.15 -34.38
CA ILE A 402 11.58 22.25 -33.24
C ILE A 402 10.46 22.59 -32.26
N GLU A 403 10.14 23.87 -32.12
CA GLU A 403 9.08 24.35 -31.22
C GLU A 403 7.70 23.99 -31.75
N GLU A 404 7.47 24.12 -33.07
CA GLU A 404 6.24 23.70 -33.72
C GLU A 404 6.01 22.19 -33.61
N ARG A 405 7.09 21.38 -33.80
CA ARG A 405 7.01 19.91 -33.63
C ARG A 405 6.74 19.51 -32.19
N HIS A 406 7.22 20.31 -31.23
CA HIS A 406 7.02 20.09 -29.80
C HIS A 406 5.56 20.36 -29.35
N ARG A 407 4.80 21.16 -30.12
CA ARG A 407 3.40 21.49 -29.81
C ARG A 407 2.37 20.52 -30.42
N ILE A 408 2.81 19.64 -31.30
CA ILE A 408 1.96 18.63 -31.96
C ILE A 408 1.99 17.31 -31.20
#